data_b8986f679b767385214ddc5c1fd3be08
#
_entry.id   b8986f679b767385214ddc5c1fd3be08
#
_cell.length_a   1.000
_cell.length_b   1.000
_cell.length_c   1.000
_cell.angle_alpha   90.00
_cell.angle_beta   90.00
_cell.angle_gamma   90.00
#
_symmetry.space_group_name_H-M   'P 1'
#
loop_
_entity.id
_entity.type
_entity.pdbx_description
1 polymer ?
#
loop_
_entity_poly.entity_id
_entity_poly.type
_entity_poly.pdbx_seq_one_letter_code
_entity_poly.pdbx_strand_id
1 'polypeptide(L)'
;MKFRATLANRIAVALFALGATLTSAVAAADVIAVVSAKSTVGSLTPNQLADIFLGRVSRFPNGLLAVPIDLYDGSPEREQFYAKIAGKTPAQVKAYWSKIIFTGHGQPPRALPTDVEVKKFIAANAGAIGYIDAALVDDTVRAL
;
A
#
# COMPACT_ATOMS: atom_id res chain seq x y z
N MET A 1 27.55 -79.69 21.42
CA MET A 1 26.22 -79.10 21.28
C MET A 1 26.37 -77.74 20.65
N LYS A 2 25.84 -77.55 19.47
CA LYS A 2 26.02 -76.33 18.67
C LYS A 2 24.80 -75.47 18.81
N PHE A 3 24.94 -74.27 19.42
CA PHE A 3 23.94 -73.29 19.37
C PHE A 3 24.21 -72.36 18.17
N ARG A 4 23.30 -72.34 17.22
CA ARG A 4 23.30 -71.42 16.12
C ARG A 4 22.37 -70.23 16.51
N ALA A 5 22.98 -69.11 16.76
CA ALA A 5 22.27 -67.88 16.89
C ALA A 5 22.00 -67.30 15.50
N THR A 6 20.74 -67.18 15.14
CA THR A 6 20.28 -66.50 13.93
C THR A 6 20.09 -65.05 14.23
N LEU A 7 20.93 -64.26 13.62
CA LEU A 7 20.85 -62.80 13.68
C LEU A 7 19.69 -62.33 12.78
N ALA A 8 18.61 -61.89 13.37
CA ALA A 8 17.52 -61.23 12.64
C ALA A 8 17.87 -59.77 12.45
N ASN A 9 18.16 -59.44 11.22
CA ASN A 9 18.46 -58.07 10.77
C ASN A 9 17.15 -57.26 10.67
N ARG A 10 16.91 -56.38 11.64
CA ARG A 10 15.81 -55.43 11.60
C ARG A 10 16.31 -54.11 11.02
N ILE A 11 16.14 -53.94 9.72
CA ILE A 11 16.35 -52.67 9.05
C ILE A 11 15.14 -51.77 9.39
N ALA A 12 15.35 -50.84 10.28
CA ALA A 12 14.40 -49.77 10.53
C ALA A 12 14.56 -48.69 9.43
N VAL A 13 13.66 -48.71 8.47
CA VAL A 13 13.55 -47.61 7.48
C VAL A 13 12.88 -46.42 8.16
N ALA A 14 13.69 -45.46 8.57
CA ALA A 14 13.19 -44.16 9.01
C ALA A 14 12.77 -43.34 7.78
N LEU A 15 11.48 -43.29 7.50
CA LEU A 15 10.89 -42.35 6.56
C LEU A 15 10.94 -40.92 7.15
N PHE A 16 11.94 -40.16 6.75
CA PHE A 16 12.02 -38.74 7.02
C PHE A 16 11.04 -38.04 6.06
N ALA A 17 9.82 -37.80 6.53
CA ALA A 17 8.86 -36.95 5.82
C ALA A 17 9.37 -35.51 5.87
N LEU A 18 10.06 -35.09 4.81
CA LEU A 18 10.44 -33.69 4.59
C LEU A 18 9.18 -32.89 4.29
N GLY A 19 8.56 -32.39 5.33
CA GLY A 19 7.44 -31.46 5.21
C GLY A 19 7.93 -30.15 4.58
N ALA A 20 7.74 -30.02 3.27
CA ALA A 20 7.92 -28.75 2.59
C ALA A 20 6.81 -27.82 3.07
N THR A 21 7.10 -26.97 4.06
CA THR A 21 6.26 -25.84 4.41
C THR A 21 6.35 -24.82 3.26
N LEU A 22 5.36 -24.86 2.37
CA LEU A 22 5.12 -23.79 1.41
C LEU A 22 4.74 -22.55 2.20
N THR A 23 5.74 -21.75 2.58
CA THR A 23 5.51 -20.37 2.99
C THR A 23 5.03 -19.62 1.76
N SER A 24 3.72 -19.48 1.64
CA SER A 24 3.14 -18.54 0.70
C SER A 24 3.61 -17.15 1.12
N ALA A 25 4.62 -16.62 0.45
CA ALA A 25 4.95 -15.21 0.55
C ALA A 25 3.73 -14.46 0.02
N VAL A 26 2.95 -13.86 0.92
CA VAL A 26 1.95 -12.87 0.53
C VAL A 26 2.75 -11.75 -0.10
N ALA A 27 2.68 -11.62 -1.42
CA ALA A 27 3.28 -10.51 -2.13
C ALA A 27 2.65 -9.23 -1.55
N ALA A 28 3.46 -8.35 -0.97
CA ALA A 28 2.99 -7.06 -0.52
C ALA A 28 2.38 -6.34 -1.74
N ALA A 29 1.17 -5.78 -1.58
CA ALA A 29 0.54 -4.99 -2.63
C ALA A 29 1.50 -3.88 -3.08
N ASP A 30 1.69 -3.73 -4.38
CA ASP A 30 2.45 -2.60 -4.94
C ASP A 30 1.50 -1.41 -5.07
N VAL A 31 1.63 -0.46 -4.15
CA VAL A 31 0.76 0.70 -4.07
C VAL A 31 1.31 1.82 -4.96
N ILE A 32 0.45 2.33 -5.83
CA ILE A 32 0.78 3.42 -6.76
C ILE A 32 -0.21 4.56 -6.67
N ALA A 33 0.27 5.78 -6.91
CA ALA A 33 -0.57 6.96 -7.04
C ALA A 33 -1.33 6.94 -8.37
N VAL A 34 -2.61 7.32 -8.33
CA VAL A 34 -3.49 7.35 -9.49
C VAL A 34 -4.30 8.64 -9.57
N VAL A 35 -4.61 9.02 -10.79
CA VAL A 35 -5.59 10.07 -11.13
C VAL A 35 -6.63 9.50 -12.07
N SER A 36 -7.74 10.22 -12.30
CA SER A 36 -8.71 9.85 -13.31
C SER A 36 -8.05 9.72 -14.68
N ALA A 37 -8.53 8.77 -15.50
CA ALA A 37 -8.12 8.67 -16.89
C ALA A 37 -8.39 9.97 -17.68
N LYS A 38 -9.34 10.79 -17.22
CA LYS A 38 -9.68 12.10 -17.81
C LYS A 38 -8.82 13.25 -17.27
N SER A 39 -7.96 13.00 -16.29
CA SER A 39 -7.10 14.02 -15.70
C SER A 39 -5.99 14.45 -16.67
N THR A 40 -5.71 15.75 -16.68
CA THR A 40 -4.60 16.35 -17.45
C THR A 40 -3.32 16.46 -16.63
N VAL A 41 -3.30 15.98 -15.40
CA VAL A 41 -2.14 16.00 -14.51
C VAL A 41 -1.04 15.08 -15.11
N GLY A 42 0.18 15.63 -15.22
CA GLY A 42 1.35 14.86 -15.63
C GLY A 42 1.92 13.97 -14.53
N SER A 43 3.09 13.40 -14.77
CA SER A 43 3.80 12.63 -13.73
C SER A 43 4.21 13.53 -12.55
N LEU A 44 4.20 12.96 -11.36
CA LEU A 44 4.60 13.63 -10.12
C LEU A 44 5.77 12.90 -9.47
N THR A 45 6.70 13.65 -8.92
CA THR A 45 7.78 13.09 -8.10
C THR A 45 7.24 12.66 -6.72
N PRO A 46 7.93 11.76 -6.00
CA PRO A 46 7.56 11.41 -4.63
C PRO A 46 7.42 12.63 -3.72
N ASN A 47 8.29 13.63 -3.85
CA ASN A 47 8.21 14.86 -3.07
C ASN A 47 6.94 15.67 -3.39
N GLN A 48 6.56 15.77 -4.66
CA GLN A 48 5.32 16.44 -5.07
C GLN A 48 4.08 15.71 -4.53
N LEU A 49 4.09 14.38 -4.55
CA LEU A 49 3.03 13.57 -3.93
C LEU A 49 2.98 13.83 -2.41
N ALA A 50 4.12 13.81 -1.74
CA ALA A 50 4.19 14.10 -0.30
C ALA A 50 3.63 15.49 0.04
N ASP A 51 3.97 16.50 -0.75
CA ASP A 51 3.48 17.87 -0.52
C ASP A 51 1.96 17.97 -0.67
N ILE A 52 1.37 17.27 -1.62
CA ILE A 52 -0.09 17.23 -1.81
C ILE A 52 -0.76 16.47 -0.65
N PHE A 53 -0.30 15.25 -0.36
CA PHE A 53 -0.92 14.41 0.66
C PHE A 53 -0.70 14.90 2.10
N LEU A 54 0.35 15.66 2.35
CA LEU A 54 0.61 16.31 3.63
C LEU A 54 0.06 17.75 3.72
N GLY A 55 -0.69 18.17 2.71
CA GLY A 55 -1.38 19.46 2.70
C GLY A 55 -0.46 20.68 2.62
N ARG A 56 0.79 20.51 2.18
CA ARG A 56 1.74 21.61 2.00
C ARG A 56 1.43 22.44 0.76
N VAL A 57 0.88 21.80 -0.27
CA VAL A 57 0.38 22.45 -1.49
C VAL A 57 -1.04 21.96 -1.77
N SER A 58 -1.85 22.83 -2.36
CA SER A 58 -3.25 22.55 -2.71
C SER A 58 -3.48 22.42 -4.22
N ARG A 59 -2.42 22.49 -5.01
CA ARG A 59 -2.49 22.44 -6.48
C ARG A 59 -1.45 21.50 -7.06
N PHE A 60 -1.80 20.93 -8.19
CA PHE A 60 -0.85 20.22 -9.05
C PHE A 60 0.12 21.21 -9.74
N PRO A 61 1.26 20.74 -10.26
CA PRO A 61 2.20 21.61 -10.99
C PRO A 61 1.59 22.34 -12.19
N ASN A 62 0.54 21.80 -12.81
CA ASN A 62 -0.19 22.43 -13.89
C ASN A 62 -1.21 23.51 -13.43
N GLY A 63 -1.27 23.80 -12.12
CA GLY A 63 -2.13 24.80 -11.53
C GLY A 63 -3.54 24.34 -11.15
N LEU A 64 -3.96 23.15 -11.55
CA LEU A 64 -5.25 22.57 -11.16
C LEU A 64 -5.31 22.28 -9.66
N LEU A 65 -6.48 22.48 -9.05
CA LEU A 65 -6.71 22.14 -7.65
C LEU A 65 -6.54 20.64 -7.45
N ALA A 66 -5.76 20.26 -6.45
CA ALA A 66 -5.54 18.88 -6.07
C ALA A 66 -6.44 18.48 -4.89
N VAL A 67 -7.17 17.40 -5.04
CA VAL A 67 -8.02 16.82 -3.99
C VAL A 67 -7.48 15.43 -3.63
N PRO A 68 -6.58 15.33 -2.63
CA PRO A 68 -6.04 14.05 -2.21
C PRO A 68 -7.11 13.22 -1.49
N ILE A 69 -7.15 11.94 -1.81
CA ILE A 69 -8.01 10.93 -1.18
C ILE A 69 -7.12 9.89 -0.54
N ASP A 70 -7.35 9.64 0.74
CA ASP A 70 -6.57 8.74 1.58
C ASP A 70 -7.37 7.46 1.89
N LEU A 71 -6.71 6.48 2.47
CA LEU A 71 -7.33 5.33 3.11
C LEU A 71 -7.40 5.53 4.62
N TYR A 72 -8.30 4.78 5.27
CA TYR A 72 -8.40 4.81 6.73
C TYR A 72 -7.08 4.42 7.39
N ASP A 73 -6.86 4.97 8.58
CA ASP A 73 -5.74 4.63 9.44
C ASP A 73 -5.71 3.12 9.72
N GLY A 74 -4.51 2.52 9.69
CA GLY A 74 -4.32 1.07 9.84
C GLY A 74 -4.40 0.27 8.54
N SER A 75 -4.71 0.89 7.39
CA SER A 75 -4.61 0.23 6.09
C SER A 75 -3.15 -0.04 5.72
N PRO A 76 -2.78 -1.28 5.35
CA PRO A 76 -1.42 -1.61 4.88
C PRO A 76 -1.00 -0.78 3.67
N GLU A 77 -1.92 -0.51 2.75
CA GLU A 77 -1.67 0.31 1.55
C GLU A 77 -1.33 1.75 1.94
N ARG A 78 -2.01 2.30 2.94
CA ARG A 78 -1.72 3.64 3.47
C ARG A 78 -0.33 3.69 4.09
N GLU A 79 0.02 2.72 4.90
CA GLU A 79 1.34 2.63 5.54
C GLU A 79 2.45 2.56 4.49
N GLN A 80 2.29 1.70 3.49
CA GLN A 80 3.24 1.55 2.38
C GLN A 80 3.37 2.85 1.58
N PHE A 81 2.27 3.52 1.28
CA PHE A 81 2.26 4.75 0.51
C PHE A 81 3.04 5.87 1.21
N TYR A 82 2.73 6.16 2.47
CA TYR A 82 3.43 7.22 3.22
C TYR A 82 4.89 6.89 3.50
N ALA A 83 5.24 5.63 3.68
CA ALA A 83 6.63 5.20 3.76
C ALA A 83 7.38 5.50 2.45
N LYS A 84 6.75 5.21 1.32
CA LYS A 84 7.34 5.38 -0.03
C LYS A 84 7.51 6.86 -0.42
N ILE A 85 6.48 7.70 -0.20
CA ILE A 85 6.52 9.10 -0.67
C ILE A 85 7.15 10.06 0.34
N ALA A 86 7.07 9.78 1.63
CA ALA A 86 7.45 10.71 2.69
C ALA A 86 8.40 10.12 3.73
N GLY A 87 8.73 8.82 3.66
CA GLY A 87 9.55 8.13 4.65
C GLY A 87 8.96 8.18 6.07
N LYS A 88 7.63 8.23 6.19
CA LYS A 88 6.93 8.37 7.47
C LYS A 88 6.25 7.07 7.88
N THR A 89 6.37 6.75 9.16
CA THR A 89 5.59 5.69 9.81
C THR A 89 4.15 6.15 10.06
N PRO A 90 3.19 5.21 10.31
CA PRO A 90 1.83 5.58 10.70
C PRO A 90 1.76 6.53 11.89
N ALA A 91 2.58 6.27 12.92
CA ALA A 91 2.66 7.14 14.11
C ALA A 91 3.13 8.56 13.77
N GLN A 92 4.10 8.69 12.87
CA GLN A 92 4.60 9.99 12.41
C GLN A 92 3.56 10.75 11.59
N VAL A 93 2.81 10.08 10.72
CA VAL A 93 1.70 10.69 9.96
C VAL A 93 0.60 11.17 10.91
N LYS A 94 0.23 10.34 11.89
CA LYS A 94 -0.75 10.71 12.92
C LYS A 94 -0.30 11.92 13.74
N ALA A 95 0.95 11.94 14.20
CA ALA A 95 1.50 13.06 14.95
C ALA A 95 1.55 14.36 14.11
N TYR A 96 1.91 14.25 12.84
CA TYR A 96 1.92 15.37 11.91
C TYR A 96 0.53 16.01 11.80
N TRP A 97 -0.51 15.23 11.53
CA TRP A 97 -1.87 15.76 11.39
C TRP A 97 -2.45 16.26 12.70
N SER A 98 -2.14 15.61 13.83
CA SER A 98 -2.56 16.09 15.14
C SER A 98 -2.04 17.50 15.40
N LYS A 99 -0.78 17.79 15.05
CA LYS A 99 -0.19 19.12 15.16
C LYS A 99 -0.87 20.12 14.23
N ILE A 100 -1.10 19.76 12.97
CA ILE A 100 -1.73 20.65 11.97
C ILE A 100 -3.16 21.00 12.37
N ILE A 101 -3.94 20.03 12.81
CA ILE A 101 -5.33 20.23 13.26
C ILE A 101 -5.35 21.12 14.52
N PHE A 102 -4.50 20.81 15.50
CA PHE A 102 -4.42 21.54 16.75
C PHE A 102 -4.06 23.04 16.55
N THR A 103 -3.19 23.32 15.60
CA THR A 103 -2.78 24.69 15.25
C THR A 103 -3.72 25.38 14.26
N GLY A 104 -4.75 24.71 13.77
CA GLY A 104 -5.74 25.26 12.83
C GLY A 104 -5.21 25.50 11.42
N HIS A 105 -4.09 24.86 11.04
CA HIS A 105 -3.43 25.09 9.75
C HIS A 105 -3.92 24.20 8.60
N GLY A 106 -4.88 23.32 8.84
CA GLY A 106 -5.42 22.47 7.78
C GLY A 106 -6.15 21.24 8.30
N GLN A 107 -6.58 20.42 7.37
CA GLN A 107 -7.28 19.16 7.60
C GLN A 107 -6.57 18.04 6.81
N PRO A 108 -6.54 16.79 7.33
CA PRO A 108 -6.05 15.67 6.57
C PRO A 108 -6.94 15.40 5.34
N PRO A 109 -6.42 14.70 4.34
CA PRO A 109 -7.21 14.26 3.20
C PRO A 109 -8.43 13.44 3.65
N ARG A 110 -9.51 13.51 2.87
CA ARG A 110 -10.65 12.63 3.08
C ARG A 110 -10.22 11.18 2.95
N ALA A 111 -10.56 10.35 3.93
CA ALA A 111 -10.27 8.93 3.92
C ALA A 111 -11.48 8.09 3.48
N LEU A 112 -11.21 7.05 2.70
CA LEU A 112 -12.19 6.04 2.28
C LEU A 112 -11.77 4.67 2.81
N PRO A 113 -12.74 3.72 2.99
CA PRO A 113 -12.44 2.45 3.65
C PRO A 113 -11.61 1.47 2.81
N THR A 114 -11.72 1.50 1.48
CA THR A 114 -11.05 0.55 0.59
C THR A 114 -10.45 1.24 -0.63
N ASP A 115 -9.41 0.63 -1.20
CA ASP A 115 -8.79 1.09 -2.43
C ASP A 115 -9.74 0.97 -3.65
N VAL A 116 -10.69 0.03 -3.63
CA VAL A 116 -11.77 -0.04 -4.63
C VAL A 116 -12.64 1.21 -4.61
N GLU A 117 -13.01 1.68 -3.41
CA GLU A 117 -13.77 2.94 -3.27
C GLU A 117 -12.95 4.16 -3.65
N VAL A 118 -11.66 4.17 -3.30
CA VAL A 118 -10.72 5.22 -3.75
C VAL A 118 -10.69 5.25 -5.28
N LYS A 119 -10.48 4.12 -5.95
CA LYS A 119 -10.47 4.04 -7.42
C LYS A 119 -11.76 4.59 -8.02
N LYS A 120 -12.91 4.20 -7.49
CA LYS A 120 -14.21 4.66 -7.95
C LYS A 120 -14.38 6.19 -7.81
N PHE A 121 -13.94 6.74 -6.69
CA PHE A 121 -13.98 8.18 -6.48
C PHE A 121 -13.06 8.93 -7.44
N ILE A 122 -11.82 8.46 -7.60
CA ILE A 122 -10.83 9.05 -8.50
C ILE A 122 -11.31 9.02 -9.95
N ALA A 123 -11.86 7.90 -10.41
CA ALA A 123 -12.40 7.76 -11.77
C ALA A 123 -13.49 8.81 -12.09
N ALA A 124 -14.31 9.18 -11.10
CA ALA A 124 -15.40 10.13 -11.25
C ALA A 124 -14.99 11.59 -11.07
N ASN A 125 -13.77 11.89 -10.60
CA ASN A 125 -13.33 13.22 -10.23
C ASN A 125 -11.94 13.55 -10.80
N ALA A 126 -11.88 14.29 -11.88
CA ALA A 126 -10.62 14.59 -12.59
C ALA A 126 -9.59 15.38 -11.77
N GLY A 127 -10.01 16.12 -10.74
CA GLY A 127 -9.12 16.85 -9.81
C GLY A 127 -8.67 16.04 -8.60
N ALA A 128 -9.18 14.82 -8.44
CA ALA A 128 -8.81 13.97 -7.33
C ALA A 128 -7.53 13.16 -7.63
N ILE A 129 -6.79 12.89 -6.57
CA ILE A 129 -5.61 12.04 -6.59
C ILE A 129 -5.69 11.08 -5.40
N GLY A 130 -5.38 9.83 -5.62
CA GLY A 130 -5.36 8.79 -4.60
C GLY A 130 -4.25 7.81 -4.85
N TYR A 131 -4.29 6.71 -4.14
CA TYR A 131 -3.40 5.57 -4.35
C TYR A 131 -4.17 4.27 -4.14
N ILE A 132 -3.81 3.27 -4.90
CA ILE A 132 -4.45 1.95 -4.89
C ILE A 132 -3.41 0.87 -5.15
N ASP A 133 -3.77 -0.38 -4.91
CA ASP A 133 -3.00 -1.52 -5.40
C ASP A 133 -2.90 -1.45 -6.94
N ALA A 134 -1.67 -1.60 -7.46
CA ALA A 134 -1.40 -1.59 -8.90
C ALA A 134 -2.25 -2.60 -9.67
N ALA A 135 -2.62 -3.72 -9.05
CA ALA A 135 -3.48 -4.74 -9.64
C ALA A 135 -4.91 -4.24 -9.95
N LEU A 136 -5.35 -3.15 -9.30
CA LEU A 136 -6.68 -2.56 -9.50
C LEU A 136 -6.72 -1.51 -10.63
N VAL A 137 -5.57 -1.13 -11.19
CA VAL A 137 -5.53 -0.14 -12.27
C VAL A 137 -6.21 -0.69 -13.52
N ASP A 138 -7.11 0.09 -14.06
CA ASP A 138 -7.84 -0.20 -15.30
C ASP A 138 -7.91 1.06 -16.17
N ASP A 139 -8.76 1.07 -17.18
CA ASP A 139 -8.94 2.19 -18.12
C ASP A 139 -9.66 3.41 -17.52
N THR A 140 -10.19 3.32 -16.30
CA THR A 140 -10.88 4.40 -15.60
C THR A 140 -9.94 5.31 -14.82
N VAL A 141 -8.76 4.82 -14.46
CA VAL A 141 -7.72 5.54 -13.72
C VAL A 141 -6.37 5.37 -14.39
N ARG A 142 -5.49 6.33 -14.16
CA ARG A 142 -4.14 6.33 -14.72
C ARG A 142 -3.11 6.46 -13.62
N ALA A 143 -2.09 5.59 -13.64
CA ALA A 143 -0.93 5.69 -12.77
C ALA A 143 -0.10 6.95 -13.08
N LEU A 144 0.52 7.51 -12.04
CA LEU A 144 1.41 8.65 -12.10
C LEU A 144 2.87 8.23 -12.05
#